data_cd33ca75f42fa0e60268b807b0374a48
#
_entry.id   cd33ca75f42fa0e60268b807b0374a48
#
_cell.length_a   1.000
_cell.length_b   1.000
_cell.length_c   1.000
_cell.angle_alpha   90.00
_cell.angle_beta   90.00
_cell.angle_gamma   90.00
#
_symmetry.space_group_name_H-M   'P 1'
#
loop_
_entity.id
_entity.type
_entity.pdbx_description
1 polymer ?
#
loop_
_entity_poly.entity_id
_entity_poly.type
_entity_poly.pdbx_seq_one_letter_code
_entity_poly.pdbx_strand_id
1 'polypeptide(L)'
;GALWILSSVGQSIRLITGRSSVQVREGPFYKEDFMEENMENLKLYRTIGFETFADLMLYGEERYMNPQQWKDTHEGYVFRLMDTEEGRKILIKKLYGHYGKEEKVVDIFSRYYSLYHGCYAQCWTGTDESDAMWRIYSYGNHAIRISTTMNKIQKVLENNQHPDGRILKIKYDVQNEGAVIEEMLHEMTEENSAYYGFTHKREGFSHENEYRAMFMMDVGEVTIRELRKKKYFFENTIDTNDIEEIVKRLEKSFPRASCRQQGSAILKVNIEDYIDSIMVHPFAEDWYVDRVRKLCELKEIEGKFMGKSNLYQCPDFSDRKNI
;
A
#
# COMPACT_ATOMS: atom_id res chain seq x y z
N GLY A 1 21.92 23.86 -6.83
CA GLY A 1 20.58 23.32 -6.80
C GLY A 1 20.50 22.12 -7.73
N ALA A 2 20.16 20.97 -7.20
CA ALA A 2 19.90 19.77 -8.00
C ALA A 2 18.41 19.74 -8.33
N LEU A 3 18.08 19.65 -9.59
CA LEU A 3 16.72 19.46 -10.09
C LEU A 3 16.52 17.97 -10.38
N TRP A 4 15.48 17.40 -9.82
CA TRP A 4 15.01 16.06 -10.16
C TRP A 4 13.98 16.21 -11.25
N ILE A 5 14.22 15.64 -12.41
CA ILE A 5 13.22 15.56 -13.49
C ILE A 5 12.79 14.09 -13.56
N LEU A 6 11.53 13.83 -13.24
CA LEU A 6 10.89 12.55 -13.52
C LEU A 6 10.52 12.53 -15.00
N SER A 7 11.07 11.61 -15.76
CA SER A 7 10.63 11.37 -17.12
C SER A 7 9.55 10.30 -17.14
N SER A 8 8.49 10.59 -17.86
CA SER A 8 7.26 9.78 -17.95
C SER A 8 7.40 8.50 -18.79
N VAL A 9 8.60 8.06 -19.08
CA VAL A 9 8.86 6.84 -19.82
C VAL A 9 10.02 6.12 -19.15
N GLY A 10 9.71 5.14 -18.31
CA GLY A 10 10.55 4.07 -17.75
C GLY A 10 12.09 4.15 -17.92
N GLN A 11 12.71 5.31 -17.79
CA GLN A 11 14.14 5.49 -18.00
C GLN A 11 14.70 6.51 -17.02
N SER A 12 15.67 6.04 -16.24
CA SER A 12 16.75 6.77 -15.57
C SER A 12 16.43 8.06 -14.83
N ILE A 13 16.56 8.01 -13.52
CA ILE A 13 16.72 9.21 -12.68
C ILE A 13 18.07 9.83 -13.02
N ARG A 14 18.09 10.99 -13.66
CA ARG A 14 19.32 11.78 -13.87
C ARG A 14 19.49 12.80 -12.77
N LEU A 15 20.58 12.68 -12.04
CA LEU A 15 21.04 13.74 -11.15
C LEU A 15 21.87 14.74 -11.97
N ILE A 16 21.35 15.93 -12.22
CA ILE A 16 22.12 16.98 -12.87
C ILE A 16 22.72 17.87 -11.79
N THR A 17 23.97 17.61 -11.43
CA THR A 17 24.79 18.59 -10.70
C THR A 17 25.66 19.30 -11.73
N GLY A 18 25.68 20.65 -11.69
CA GLY A 18 26.40 21.44 -12.68
C GLY A 18 27.88 21.09 -12.77
N ARG A 19 28.25 20.20 -13.61
CA ARG A 19 29.50 19.81 -14.27
C ARG A 19 29.81 18.33 -14.36
N SER A 20 29.01 17.41 -13.82
CA SER A 20 29.24 15.97 -14.01
C SER A 20 27.90 15.23 -13.99
N SER A 21 27.58 14.52 -15.06
CA SER A 21 26.48 13.56 -15.06
C SER A 21 26.98 12.23 -14.52
N VAL A 22 26.50 11.84 -13.35
CA VAL A 22 26.70 10.47 -12.86
C VAL A 22 25.54 9.64 -13.43
N GLN A 23 25.86 8.77 -14.36
CA GLN A 23 24.92 7.70 -14.75
C GLN A 23 24.85 6.70 -13.61
N VAL A 24 23.76 6.73 -12.86
CA VAL A 24 23.39 5.58 -12.05
C VAL A 24 22.88 4.53 -13.03
N ARG A 25 23.64 3.47 -13.25
CA ARG A 25 23.18 2.31 -14.03
C ARG A 25 21.95 1.76 -13.32
N GLU A 26 20.87 1.75 -14.07
CA GLU A 26 19.66 1.01 -13.72
C GLU A 26 20.03 -0.45 -13.54
N GLY A 27 19.72 -1.01 -12.38
CA GLY A 27 19.40 -2.42 -12.32
C GLY A 27 18.07 -2.59 -13.08
N PRO A 28 17.85 -3.71 -13.74
CA PRO A 28 16.63 -3.93 -14.50
C PRO A 28 15.44 -3.79 -13.55
N PHE A 29 14.63 -2.74 -13.74
CA PHE A 29 13.27 -2.75 -13.24
C PHE A 29 12.58 -3.85 -14.03
N TYR A 30 12.46 -5.02 -13.43
CA TYR A 30 11.74 -6.13 -14.02
C TYR A 30 10.28 -5.74 -14.14
N LYS A 31 9.92 -5.33 -15.33
CA LYS A 31 8.56 -5.04 -15.75
C LYS A 31 7.78 -6.32 -16.10
N GLU A 32 8.42 -7.49 -16.05
CA GLU A 32 7.92 -8.66 -16.76
C GLU A 32 7.46 -9.85 -15.92
N ASP A 33 7.71 -9.93 -14.59
CA ASP A 33 7.45 -11.18 -13.88
C ASP A 33 6.19 -11.22 -12.98
N PHE A 34 5.34 -10.20 -12.96
CA PHE A 34 4.21 -10.17 -12.02
C PHE A 34 2.80 -10.01 -12.58
N MET A 35 2.66 -9.92 -13.89
CA MET A 35 1.33 -9.89 -14.51
C MET A 35 1.18 -11.06 -15.48
N GLU A 36 0.89 -12.25 -14.97
CA GLU A 36 0.24 -13.24 -15.82
C GLU A 36 -1.05 -12.62 -16.39
N GLU A 37 -1.31 -12.80 -17.67
CA GLU A 37 -2.46 -12.27 -18.42
C GLU A 37 -3.82 -12.51 -17.70
N ASN A 38 -3.87 -13.51 -16.81
CA ASN A 38 -4.99 -13.83 -15.94
C ASN A 38 -5.16 -12.90 -14.72
N MET A 39 -4.12 -12.19 -14.29
CA MET A 39 -4.16 -11.32 -13.11
C MET A 39 -4.74 -9.93 -13.41
N GLU A 40 -4.60 -9.42 -14.62
CA GLU A 40 -5.12 -8.10 -15.00
C GLU A 40 -6.65 -8.00 -14.83
N ASN A 41 -7.35 -9.09 -15.11
CA ASN A 41 -8.81 -9.19 -15.00
C ASN A 41 -9.29 -9.71 -13.64
N LEU A 42 -8.37 -9.88 -12.67
CA LEU A 42 -8.74 -10.31 -11.32
C LEU A 42 -9.74 -9.32 -10.71
N LYS A 43 -10.92 -9.84 -10.36
CA LYS A 43 -11.93 -9.05 -9.65
C LYS A 43 -11.52 -8.86 -8.20
N LEU A 44 -11.62 -7.62 -7.75
CA LEU A 44 -11.36 -7.21 -6.39
C LEU A 44 -12.60 -6.54 -5.81
N TYR A 45 -12.83 -6.74 -4.52
CA TYR A 45 -14.00 -6.29 -3.82
C TYR A 45 -13.61 -5.46 -2.61
N ARG A 46 -14.45 -4.50 -2.24
CA ARG A 46 -14.23 -3.66 -1.07
C ARG A 46 -15.55 -3.35 -0.40
N THR A 47 -15.60 -3.64 0.90
CA THR A 47 -16.76 -3.30 1.74
C THR A 47 -16.51 -1.98 2.44
N ILE A 48 -17.38 -0.99 2.26
CA ILE A 48 -17.23 0.38 2.72
C ILE A 48 -18.52 0.87 3.38
N GLY A 49 -18.38 1.86 4.27
CA GLY A 49 -19.54 2.56 4.84
C GLY A 49 -20.16 3.55 3.85
N PHE A 50 -21.36 4.02 4.20
CA PHE A 50 -22.12 4.93 3.36
C PHE A 50 -21.39 6.25 3.08
N GLU A 51 -20.70 6.80 4.07
CA GLU A 51 -19.98 8.08 3.93
C GLU A 51 -18.88 7.95 2.86
N THR A 52 -18.10 6.88 2.90
CA THR A 52 -17.05 6.64 1.90
C THR A 52 -17.66 6.40 0.52
N PHE A 53 -18.79 5.67 0.45
CA PHE A 53 -19.49 5.46 -0.80
C PHE A 53 -20.08 6.77 -1.35
N ALA A 54 -20.63 7.61 -0.49
CA ALA A 54 -21.15 8.92 -0.89
C ALA A 54 -20.05 9.83 -1.44
N ASP A 55 -18.86 9.87 -0.80
CA ASP A 55 -17.70 10.61 -1.30
C ASP A 55 -17.29 10.12 -2.69
N LEU A 56 -17.21 8.80 -2.86
CA LEU A 56 -16.92 8.19 -4.15
C LEU A 56 -17.96 8.59 -5.20
N MET A 57 -19.24 8.46 -4.90
CA MET A 57 -20.31 8.74 -5.85
C MET A 57 -20.46 10.23 -6.16
N LEU A 58 -20.32 11.10 -5.18
CA LEU A 58 -20.55 12.54 -5.36
C LEU A 58 -19.35 13.24 -6.00
N TYR A 59 -18.14 12.87 -5.60
CA TYR A 59 -16.92 13.60 -5.94
C TYR A 59 -15.97 12.82 -6.86
N GLY A 60 -16.20 11.53 -7.09
CA GLY A 60 -15.27 10.66 -7.81
C GLY A 60 -13.94 10.55 -7.07
N GLU A 61 -13.99 10.36 -5.75
CA GLU A 61 -12.82 10.37 -4.89
C GLU A 61 -12.64 9.04 -4.17
N GLU A 62 -11.44 8.49 -4.28
CA GLU A 62 -11.00 7.33 -3.52
C GLU A 62 -9.90 7.72 -2.53
N ARG A 63 -10.08 7.27 -1.30
CA ARG A 63 -9.19 7.58 -0.19
C ARG A 63 -8.20 6.46 0.04
N TYR A 64 -6.93 6.79 0.04
CA TYR A 64 -5.80 5.92 0.39
C TYR A 64 -5.23 6.38 1.72
N MET A 65 -5.04 5.45 2.65
CA MET A 65 -4.55 5.75 4.00
C MET A 65 -3.05 5.53 4.11
N ASN A 66 -2.37 6.34 4.90
CA ASN A 66 -1.00 6.03 5.27
C ASN A 66 -0.99 4.81 6.21
N PRO A 67 -0.22 3.74 5.91
CA PRO A 67 -0.19 2.52 6.71
C PRO A 67 0.20 2.71 8.18
N GLN A 68 0.89 3.78 8.54
CA GLN A 68 1.19 4.10 9.94
C GLN A 68 -0.07 4.31 10.79
N GLN A 69 -1.20 4.64 10.16
CA GLN A 69 -2.47 4.87 10.85
C GLN A 69 -3.29 3.59 11.05
N TRP A 70 -2.83 2.47 10.50
CA TRP A 70 -3.53 1.21 10.69
C TRP A 70 -3.48 0.75 12.15
N LYS A 71 -4.58 0.15 12.59
CA LYS A 71 -4.74 -0.28 13.99
C LYS A 71 -3.88 -1.48 14.34
N ASP A 72 -3.61 -2.37 13.39
CA ASP A 72 -2.75 -3.53 13.62
C ASP A 72 -1.28 -3.07 13.64
N THR A 73 -0.69 -3.13 14.83
CA THR A 73 0.71 -2.72 15.05
C THR A 73 1.72 -3.69 14.46
N HIS A 74 1.30 -4.87 14.01
CA HIS A 74 2.16 -5.83 13.32
C HIS A 74 2.25 -5.57 11.81
N GLU A 75 1.35 -4.77 11.25
CA GLU A 75 1.42 -4.39 9.85
C GLU A 75 2.54 -3.39 9.60
N GLY A 76 3.36 -3.66 8.58
CA GLY A 76 4.55 -2.85 8.31
C GLY A 76 5.59 -2.92 9.44
N TYR A 77 5.69 -4.05 10.12
CA TYR A 77 6.53 -4.23 11.32
C TYR A 77 7.98 -3.79 11.12
N VAL A 78 8.58 -4.09 9.97
CA VAL A 78 9.95 -3.67 9.62
C VAL A 78 10.09 -2.14 9.66
N PHE A 79 9.08 -1.40 9.24
CA PHE A 79 9.10 0.07 9.28
C PHE A 79 8.88 0.60 10.67
N ARG A 80 8.05 -0.06 11.50
CA ARG A 80 7.82 0.34 12.90
C ARG A 80 9.06 0.21 13.77
N LEU A 81 10.03 -0.61 13.38
CA LEU A 81 11.34 -0.64 14.02
C LEU A 81 12.02 0.74 13.99
N MET A 82 11.69 1.57 13.00
CA MET A 82 12.26 2.92 12.91
C MET A 82 11.71 3.91 13.96
N ASP A 83 10.58 3.60 14.58
CA ASP A 83 9.95 4.48 15.56
C ASP A 83 10.68 4.47 16.92
N THR A 84 11.42 3.41 17.22
CA THR A 84 12.14 3.26 18.49
C THR A 84 13.66 3.23 18.30
N GLU A 85 14.41 3.62 19.32
CA GLU A 85 15.87 3.54 19.29
C GLU A 85 16.35 2.11 19.14
N GLU A 86 15.78 1.20 19.91
CA GLU A 86 16.13 -0.22 19.89
C GLU A 86 15.80 -0.86 18.53
N GLY A 87 14.62 -0.55 17.97
CA GLY A 87 14.24 -1.04 16.66
C GLY A 87 15.18 -0.55 15.55
N ARG A 88 15.57 0.73 15.57
CA ARG A 88 16.56 1.27 14.63
C ARG A 88 17.90 0.55 14.74
N LYS A 89 18.39 0.28 15.95
CA LYS A 89 19.62 -0.49 16.16
C LYS A 89 19.53 -1.90 15.56
N ILE A 90 18.41 -2.59 15.79
CA ILE A 90 18.16 -3.92 15.22
C ILE A 90 18.20 -3.86 13.69
N LEU A 91 17.46 -2.93 13.09
CA LEU A 91 17.41 -2.77 11.65
C LEU A 91 18.79 -2.44 11.04
N ILE A 92 19.51 -1.50 11.63
CA ILE A 92 20.86 -1.13 11.18
C ILE A 92 21.82 -2.32 11.26
N LYS A 93 21.80 -3.07 12.38
CA LYS A 93 22.66 -4.25 12.57
C LYS A 93 22.40 -5.30 11.51
N LYS A 94 21.13 -5.58 11.19
CA LYS A 94 20.75 -6.52 10.13
C LYS A 94 21.19 -6.04 8.76
N LEU A 95 20.90 -4.79 8.40
CA LEU A 95 21.32 -4.21 7.13
C LEU A 95 22.85 -4.18 6.98
N TYR A 96 23.56 -3.81 8.04
CA TYR A 96 25.02 -3.81 8.01
C TYR A 96 25.60 -5.21 7.87
N GLY A 97 25.03 -6.20 8.59
CA GLY A 97 25.43 -7.61 8.45
C GLY A 97 25.25 -8.15 7.02
N HIS A 98 24.20 -7.69 6.32
CA HIS A 98 23.94 -8.10 4.94
C HIS A 98 24.85 -7.38 3.91
N TYR A 99 25.04 -6.07 4.05
CA TYR A 99 25.74 -5.26 3.03
C TYR A 99 27.20 -4.98 3.34
N GLY A 100 27.61 -5.05 4.61
CA GLY A 100 28.98 -4.80 5.05
C GLY A 100 29.51 -3.39 4.79
N LYS A 101 28.64 -2.45 4.38
CA LYS A 101 29.02 -1.07 4.01
C LYS A 101 28.02 -0.07 4.54
N GLU A 102 28.50 0.92 5.31
CA GLU A 102 27.67 1.97 5.90
C GLU A 102 26.87 2.77 4.87
N GLU A 103 27.49 3.13 3.74
CA GLU A 103 26.80 3.88 2.68
C GLU A 103 25.54 3.14 2.18
N LYS A 104 25.64 1.82 2.03
CA LYS A 104 24.49 0.98 1.61
C LYS A 104 23.41 0.97 2.68
N VAL A 105 23.79 0.83 3.93
CA VAL A 105 22.83 0.87 5.05
C VAL A 105 22.10 2.21 5.09
N VAL A 106 22.82 3.32 4.92
CA VAL A 106 22.21 4.66 4.90
C VAL A 106 21.26 4.84 3.72
N ASP A 107 21.65 4.39 2.54
CA ASP A 107 20.80 4.49 1.34
C ASP A 107 19.49 3.70 1.51
N ILE A 108 19.58 2.45 1.96
CA ILE A 108 18.43 1.59 2.17
C ILE A 108 17.54 2.11 3.30
N PHE A 109 18.14 2.49 4.43
CA PHE A 109 17.38 3.05 5.53
C PHE A 109 16.65 4.33 5.12
N SER A 110 17.30 5.18 4.31
CA SER A 110 16.68 6.40 3.79
C SER A 110 15.48 6.11 2.89
N ARG A 111 15.58 5.08 2.05
CA ARG A 111 14.47 4.61 1.21
C ARG A 111 13.32 4.07 2.07
N TYR A 112 13.62 3.25 3.06
CA TYR A 112 12.61 2.71 3.98
C TYR A 112 11.91 3.82 4.76
N TYR A 113 12.68 4.80 5.23
CA TYR A 113 12.12 5.96 5.90
C TYR A 113 11.16 6.74 4.99
N SER A 114 11.59 7.01 3.76
CA SER A 114 10.76 7.72 2.78
C SER A 114 9.48 6.95 2.47
N LEU A 115 9.56 5.63 2.31
CA LEU A 115 8.41 4.78 2.05
C LEU A 115 7.46 4.73 3.26
N TYR A 116 7.99 4.53 4.45
CA TYR A 116 7.20 4.46 5.67
C TYR A 116 6.37 5.72 5.87
N HIS A 117 6.94 6.86 5.53
CA HIS A 117 6.27 8.14 5.66
C HIS A 117 5.47 8.57 4.43
N GLY A 118 5.84 8.20 3.25
CA GLY A 118 5.22 8.63 1.99
C GLY A 118 4.29 7.61 1.35
N CYS A 119 4.18 6.38 1.88
CA CYS A 119 3.30 5.37 1.31
C CYS A 119 1.84 5.62 1.67
N TYR A 120 0.98 5.43 0.68
CA TYR A 120 -0.47 5.41 0.84
C TYR A 120 -1.01 4.12 0.25
N ALA A 121 -1.96 3.52 0.96
CA ALA A 121 -2.49 2.22 0.61
C ALA A 121 -4.02 2.16 0.75
N GLN A 122 -4.62 1.30 -0.07
CA GLN A 122 -6.03 0.96 -0.03
C GLN A 122 -6.17 -0.56 -0.10
N CYS A 123 -6.96 -1.12 0.83
CA CYS A 123 -7.15 -2.56 0.97
C CYS A 123 -8.36 -3.04 0.18
N TRP A 124 -8.18 -4.14 -0.53
CA TRP A 124 -9.17 -4.85 -1.32
C TRP A 124 -9.17 -6.33 -0.92
N THR A 125 -10.22 -7.05 -1.20
CA THR A 125 -10.25 -8.52 -1.04
C THR A 125 -10.43 -9.20 -2.39
N GLY A 126 -9.77 -10.35 -2.56
CA GLY A 126 -9.99 -11.24 -3.69
C GLY A 126 -11.20 -12.17 -3.49
N THR A 127 -11.86 -12.11 -2.33
CA THR A 127 -13.03 -12.94 -2.03
C THR A 127 -14.31 -12.20 -2.43
N ASP A 128 -15.10 -12.81 -3.29
CA ASP A 128 -16.35 -12.20 -3.79
C ASP A 128 -17.28 -11.82 -2.64
N GLU A 129 -17.61 -12.77 -1.78
CA GLU A 129 -18.49 -12.51 -0.66
C GLU A 129 -18.11 -13.32 0.57
N SER A 130 -18.13 -12.68 1.74
CA SER A 130 -17.80 -13.29 3.01
C SER A 130 -18.62 -12.69 4.14
N ASP A 131 -19.21 -13.55 4.98
CA ASP A 131 -19.89 -13.14 6.21
C ASP A 131 -18.96 -12.31 7.12
N ALA A 132 -17.69 -12.72 7.24
CA ALA A 132 -16.71 -12.00 8.04
C ALA A 132 -16.52 -10.56 7.55
N MET A 133 -16.40 -10.35 6.24
CA MET A 133 -16.23 -9.01 5.66
C MET A 133 -17.45 -8.13 5.90
N TRP A 134 -18.67 -8.68 5.77
CA TRP A 134 -19.89 -7.94 6.10
C TRP A 134 -19.93 -7.54 7.57
N ARG A 135 -19.56 -8.42 8.50
CA ARG A 135 -19.57 -8.14 9.94
C ARG A 135 -18.51 -7.15 10.38
N ILE A 136 -17.29 -7.26 9.84
CA ILE A 136 -16.16 -6.45 10.25
C ILE A 136 -16.30 -5.01 9.72
N TYR A 137 -16.74 -4.85 8.47
CA TYR A 137 -16.77 -3.57 7.78
C TYR A 137 -18.16 -2.91 7.72
N SER A 138 -19.15 -3.46 8.45
CA SER A 138 -20.49 -2.90 8.50
C SER A 138 -20.82 -2.39 9.89
N TYR A 139 -21.24 -1.14 9.95
CA TYR A 139 -21.86 -0.58 11.14
C TYR A 139 -23.38 -0.55 10.94
N GLY A 140 -24.12 -1.25 11.81
CA GLY A 140 -25.59 -1.26 11.77
C GLY A 140 -26.19 -1.81 10.45
N ASN A 141 -25.50 -2.75 9.80
CA ASN A 141 -25.92 -3.32 8.49
C ASN A 141 -25.93 -2.31 7.32
N HIS A 142 -25.25 -1.18 7.45
CA HIS A 142 -25.20 -0.12 6.45
C HIS A 142 -23.90 -0.10 5.66
N ALA A 143 -23.41 -1.28 5.25
CA ALA A 143 -22.25 -1.39 4.40
C ALA A 143 -22.65 -1.61 2.93
N ILE A 144 -21.75 -1.17 2.07
CA ILE A 144 -21.84 -1.32 0.62
C ILE A 144 -20.59 -2.03 0.15
N ARG A 145 -20.75 -3.05 -0.67
CA ARG A 145 -19.66 -3.72 -1.35
C ARG A 145 -19.60 -3.22 -2.79
N ILE A 146 -18.45 -2.70 -3.17
CA ILE A 146 -18.13 -2.39 -4.56
C ILE A 146 -17.18 -3.45 -5.13
N SER A 147 -17.26 -3.70 -6.42
CA SER A 147 -16.28 -4.50 -7.15
C SER A 147 -15.62 -3.70 -8.28
N THR A 148 -14.41 -4.08 -8.60
CA THR A 148 -13.60 -3.54 -9.71
C THR A 148 -12.62 -4.61 -10.19
N THR A 149 -11.72 -4.30 -11.12
CA THR A 149 -10.62 -5.19 -11.49
C THR A 149 -9.27 -4.59 -11.12
N MET A 150 -8.26 -5.46 -10.98
CA MET A 150 -6.88 -5.03 -10.71
C MET A 150 -6.40 -4.02 -11.76
N ASN A 151 -6.68 -4.25 -13.04
CA ASN A 151 -6.32 -3.33 -14.13
C ASN A 151 -6.96 -1.93 -13.96
N LYS A 152 -8.22 -1.86 -13.54
CA LYS A 152 -8.89 -0.57 -13.30
C LYS A 152 -8.27 0.21 -12.15
N ILE A 153 -7.87 -0.48 -11.08
CA ILE A 153 -7.15 0.15 -9.97
C ILE A 153 -5.78 0.65 -10.46
N GLN A 154 -5.05 -0.15 -11.25
CA GLN A 154 -3.77 0.25 -11.81
C GLN A 154 -3.91 1.51 -12.69
N LYS A 155 -4.93 1.57 -13.55
CA LYS A 155 -5.25 2.77 -14.34
C LYS A 155 -5.56 4.00 -13.47
N VAL A 156 -6.22 3.82 -12.33
CA VAL A 156 -6.44 4.93 -11.38
C VAL A 156 -5.12 5.47 -10.86
N LEU A 157 -4.18 4.60 -10.47
CA LEU A 157 -2.86 5.01 -10.02
C LEU A 157 -2.12 5.80 -11.12
N GLU A 158 -2.10 5.28 -12.34
CA GLU A 158 -1.46 5.91 -13.50
C GLU A 158 -2.06 7.28 -13.84
N ASN A 159 -3.39 7.37 -13.90
CA ASN A 159 -4.12 8.60 -14.23
C ASN A 159 -3.91 9.70 -13.15
N ASN A 160 -3.61 9.31 -11.91
CA ASN A 160 -3.28 10.22 -10.83
C ASN A 160 -1.76 10.43 -10.65
N GLN A 161 -0.96 10.14 -11.67
CA GLN A 161 0.49 10.38 -11.73
C GLN A 161 1.31 9.46 -10.78
N HIS A 162 0.81 8.26 -10.51
CA HIS A 162 1.49 7.24 -9.72
C HIS A 162 1.75 5.95 -10.53
N PRO A 163 2.49 6.02 -11.67
CA PRO A 163 2.73 4.85 -12.52
C PRO A 163 3.55 3.75 -11.83
N ASP A 164 4.33 4.12 -10.81
CA ASP A 164 5.12 3.17 -10.00
C ASP A 164 4.33 2.55 -8.86
N GLY A 165 3.05 2.87 -8.74
CA GLY A 165 2.14 2.24 -7.79
C GLY A 165 2.00 0.74 -8.07
N ARG A 166 1.78 -0.04 -7.02
CA ARG A 166 1.69 -1.51 -7.08
C ARG A 166 0.44 -2.01 -6.40
N ILE A 167 -0.09 -3.11 -6.92
CA ILE A 167 -1.15 -3.87 -6.27
C ILE A 167 -0.56 -5.22 -5.91
N LEU A 168 -0.40 -5.46 -4.61
CA LEU A 168 0.28 -6.65 -4.10
C LEU A 168 -0.67 -7.48 -3.24
N LYS A 169 -0.57 -8.81 -3.40
CA LYS A 169 -1.28 -9.76 -2.55
C LYS A 169 -0.60 -9.85 -1.19
N ILE A 170 -1.40 -9.92 -0.12
CA ILE A 170 -0.90 -10.05 1.24
C ILE A 170 -0.57 -11.51 1.55
N LYS A 171 0.57 -11.73 2.21
CA LYS A 171 1.02 -12.99 2.76
C LYS A 171 0.60 -13.10 4.23
N TYR A 172 0.08 -14.26 4.62
CA TYR A 172 -0.41 -14.51 5.98
C TYR A 172 0.51 -15.51 6.68
N ASP A 173 1.74 -15.11 6.94
CA ASP A 173 2.83 -15.97 7.39
C ASP A 173 3.50 -15.49 8.71
N VAL A 174 3.00 -14.41 9.30
CA VAL A 174 3.58 -13.80 10.50
C VAL A 174 3.26 -14.66 11.73
N GLN A 175 4.06 -15.70 11.93
CA GLN A 175 4.02 -16.53 13.14
C GLN A 175 5.17 -16.21 14.10
N ASN A 176 6.30 -15.74 13.57
CA ASN A 176 7.50 -15.41 14.33
C ASN A 176 8.09 -14.08 13.83
N GLU A 177 8.03 -13.06 14.68
CA GLU A 177 8.47 -11.70 14.33
C GLU A 177 9.92 -11.63 13.81
N GLY A 178 10.82 -12.44 14.35
CA GLY A 178 12.22 -12.46 13.92
C GLY A 178 12.41 -13.00 12.51
N ALA A 179 11.75 -14.09 12.17
CA ALA A 179 11.82 -14.70 10.83
C ALA A 179 11.17 -13.77 9.78
N VAL A 180 10.05 -13.12 10.13
CA VAL A 180 9.35 -12.19 9.25
C VAL A 180 10.20 -10.97 8.91
N ILE A 181 10.96 -10.43 9.88
CA ILE A 181 11.87 -9.31 9.59
C ILE A 181 12.93 -9.72 8.57
N GLU A 182 13.52 -10.91 8.71
CA GLU A 182 14.52 -11.41 7.75
C GLU A 182 13.92 -11.57 6.35
N GLU A 183 12.74 -12.17 6.24
CA GLU A 183 12.05 -12.37 4.97
C GLU A 183 11.66 -11.05 4.32
N MET A 184 11.02 -10.13 5.07
CA MET A 184 10.68 -8.79 4.58
C MET A 184 11.90 -8.03 4.10
N LEU A 185 13.01 -8.07 4.84
CA LEU A 185 14.24 -7.40 4.44
C LEU A 185 14.81 -8.03 3.18
N HIS A 186 14.78 -9.36 3.06
CA HIS A 186 15.21 -10.06 1.87
C HIS A 186 14.38 -9.64 0.65
N GLU A 187 13.06 -9.72 0.72
CA GLU A 187 12.16 -9.32 -0.36
C GLU A 187 12.33 -7.84 -0.76
N MET A 188 12.44 -6.96 0.23
CA MET A 188 12.62 -5.53 -0.04
C MET A 188 13.96 -5.23 -0.73
N THR A 189 14.97 -6.04 -0.51
CA THR A 189 16.31 -5.84 -1.07
C THR A 189 16.51 -6.56 -2.40
N GLU A 190 16.09 -7.82 -2.50
CA GLU A 190 16.26 -8.64 -3.71
C GLU A 190 15.30 -8.22 -4.81
N GLU A 191 14.04 -7.97 -4.48
CA GLU A 191 13.05 -7.56 -5.46
C GLU A 191 13.03 -6.04 -5.71
N ASN A 192 13.96 -5.32 -5.09
CA ASN A 192 14.14 -3.88 -5.24
C ASN A 192 12.84 -3.06 -5.02
N SER A 193 11.90 -3.61 -4.25
CA SER A 193 10.63 -2.98 -3.94
C SER A 193 10.37 -2.87 -2.45
N ALA A 194 10.49 -1.67 -1.92
CA ALA A 194 10.21 -1.41 -0.51
C ALA A 194 8.73 -1.60 -0.12
N TYR A 195 7.81 -1.69 -1.10
CA TYR A 195 6.39 -2.00 -0.84
C TYR A 195 6.18 -3.36 -0.17
N TYR A 196 7.09 -4.32 -0.38
CA TYR A 196 7.02 -5.63 0.26
C TYR A 196 7.01 -5.57 1.79
N GLY A 197 7.59 -4.55 2.40
CA GLY A 197 7.48 -4.32 3.84
C GLY A 197 6.05 -4.11 4.37
N PHE A 198 5.07 -3.90 3.48
CA PHE A 198 3.64 -3.79 3.80
C PHE A 198 2.80 -4.97 3.31
N THR A 199 3.41 -6.08 2.91
CA THR A 199 2.68 -7.22 2.33
C THR A 199 2.49 -8.40 3.28
N HIS A 200 2.95 -8.29 4.52
CA HIS A 200 2.84 -9.35 5.52
C HIS A 200 1.80 -9.03 6.59
N LYS A 201 1.01 -10.02 6.96
CA LYS A 201 -0.04 -9.93 7.97
C LYS A 201 -0.11 -11.22 8.79
N ARG A 202 -0.62 -11.15 10.01
CA ARG A 202 -0.81 -12.34 10.84
C ARG A 202 -1.87 -13.27 10.27
N GLU A 203 -1.68 -14.59 10.42
CA GLU A 203 -2.57 -15.64 9.90
C GLU A 203 -4.04 -15.46 10.32
N GLY A 204 -4.30 -14.95 11.53
CA GLY A 204 -5.65 -14.66 12.01
C GLY A 204 -6.48 -13.73 11.12
N PHE A 205 -5.84 -13.00 10.19
CA PHE A 205 -6.50 -12.14 9.20
C PHE A 205 -6.62 -12.77 7.80
N SER A 206 -6.25 -14.05 7.64
CA SER A 206 -6.25 -14.72 6.33
C SER A 206 -7.62 -14.75 5.64
N HIS A 207 -8.70 -14.63 6.40
CA HIS A 207 -10.07 -14.53 5.89
C HIS A 207 -10.30 -13.28 5.01
N GLU A 208 -9.45 -12.25 5.11
CA GLU A 208 -9.55 -11.04 4.30
C GLU A 208 -9.08 -11.27 2.87
N ASN A 209 -8.25 -12.28 2.59
CA ASN A 209 -7.66 -12.55 1.25
C ASN A 209 -7.26 -11.25 0.54
N GLU A 210 -6.44 -10.46 1.24
CA GLU A 210 -6.23 -9.03 0.97
C GLU A 210 -5.27 -8.80 -0.20
N TYR A 211 -5.58 -7.77 -0.96
CA TYR A 211 -4.73 -7.12 -1.96
C TYR A 211 -4.60 -5.63 -1.58
N ARG A 212 -3.39 -5.09 -1.68
CA ARG A 212 -3.13 -3.68 -1.37
C ARG A 212 -2.71 -2.93 -2.62
N ALA A 213 -3.51 -1.93 -2.98
CA ALA A 213 -3.10 -0.92 -3.94
C ALA A 213 -2.30 0.15 -3.21
N MET A 214 -1.04 0.34 -3.59
CA MET A 214 -0.10 1.21 -2.88
C MET A 214 0.63 2.13 -3.86
N PHE A 215 0.90 3.35 -3.41
CA PHE A 215 1.75 4.29 -4.13
C PHE A 215 2.51 5.19 -3.15
N MET A 216 3.53 5.87 -3.64
CA MET A 216 4.37 6.77 -2.87
C MET A 216 4.13 8.22 -3.28
N MET A 217 3.94 9.09 -2.29
CA MET A 217 4.05 10.53 -2.48
C MET A 217 5.39 11.01 -1.96
N ASP A 218 5.89 12.10 -2.55
CA ASP A 218 7.13 12.71 -2.07
C ASP A 218 6.95 13.21 -0.62
N VAL A 219 7.85 12.79 0.25
CA VAL A 219 7.89 13.20 1.66
C VAL A 219 8.41 14.62 1.88
N GLY A 220 8.70 15.33 0.79
CA GLY A 220 9.06 16.73 0.75
C GLY A 220 10.56 17.02 0.88
N GLU A 221 10.96 18.20 0.38
CA GLU A 221 12.35 18.65 0.32
C GLU A 221 13.06 18.70 1.68
N VAL A 222 12.32 18.92 2.77
CA VAL A 222 12.89 19.03 4.12
C VAL A 222 13.52 17.71 4.55
N THR A 223 12.80 16.60 4.34
CA THR A 223 13.30 15.26 4.69
C THR A 223 14.48 14.86 3.82
N ILE A 224 14.42 15.12 2.52
CA ILE A 224 15.52 14.87 1.59
C ILE A 224 16.73 15.73 1.95
N ARG A 225 16.52 16.99 2.32
CA ARG A 225 17.60 17.89 2.76
C ARG A 225 18.25 17.40 4.05
N GLU A 226 17.49 16.91 5.01
CA GLU A 226 18.03 16.36 6.26
C GLU A 226 18.78 15.06 6.04
N LEU A 227 18.28 14.16 5.21
CA LEU A 227 18.96 12.95 4.80
C LEU A 227 20.29 13.26 4.06
N ARG A 228 20.30 14.28 3.20
CA ARG A 228 21.53 14.73 2.51
C ARG A 228 22.56 15.38 3.42
N LYS A 229 22.15 16.18 4.40
CA LYS A 229 23.05 16.74 5.41
C LYS A 229 23.75 15.63 6.20
N LYS A 230 23.06 14.51 6.39
CA LYS A 230 23.59 13.35 7.11
C LYS A 230 24.50 12.50 6.25
N LYS A 231 24.32 12.45 4.92
CA LYS A 231 25.30 11.84 4.02
C LYS A 231 26.69 12.49 4.18
N TYR A 232 26.77 13.82 4.36
CA TYR A 232 28.02 14.53 4.63
C TYR A 232 28.68 14.09 5.95
N PHE A 233 27.90 13.67 6.94
CA PHE A 233 28.42 13.17 8.22
C PHE A 233 29.11 11.80 8.08
N PHE A 234 28.72 11.00 7.09
CA PHE A 234 29.28 9.67 6.81
C PHE A 234 30.55 9.73 5.95
N GLU A 235 30.81 10.83 5.24
CA GLU A 235 32.03 11.00 4.45
C GLU A 235 33.29 11.17 5.34
N ASN A 236 33.08 11.37 6.64
CA ASN A 236 34.16 11.48 7.64
C ASN A 236 34.20 10.23 8.53
N THR A 237 34.23 9.06 7.94
CA THR A 237 34.23 7.78 8.65
C THR A 237 35.48 7.58 9.50
N ILE A 238 35.27 7.20 10.76
CA ILE A 238 36.32 6.62 11.61
C ILE A 238 36.45 5.16 11.17
N ASP A 239 37.67 4.74 10.87
CA ASP A 239 37.96 3.35 10.53
C ASP A 239 37.85 2.49 11.79
N THR A 240 36.66 1.84 11.94
CA THR A 240 36.39 0.91 13.04
C THR A 240 35.69 -0.31 12.50
N ASN A 241 36.11 -1.48 12.99
CA ASN A 241 35.43 -2.76 12.71
C ASN A 241 34.45 -3.14 13.83
N ASP A 242 34.25 -2.29 14.83
CA ASP A 242 33.29 -2.54 15.91
C ASP A 242 31.85 -2.26 15.45
N ILE A 243 31.10 -3.33 15.25
CA ILE A 243 29.70 -3.27 14.80
C ILE A 243 28.82 -2.46 15.77
N GLU A 244 29.05 -2.56 17.07
CA GLU A 244 28.25 -1.84 18.07
C GLU A 244 28.51 -0.31 17.99
N GLU A 245 29.74 0.08 17.75
CA GLU A 245 30.08 1.49 17.53
C GLU A 245 29.48 2.03 16.23
N ILE A 246 29.55 1.25 15.14
CA ILE A 246 28.92 1.58 13.85
C ILE A 246 27.42 1.74 14.02
N VAL A 247 26.74 0.79 14.65
CA VAL A 247 25.29 0.82 14.91
C VAL A 247 24.92 2.06 15.72
N LYS A 248 25.66 2.36 16.79
CA LYS A 248 25.40 3.53 17.64
C LYS A 248 25.59 4.86 16.89
N ARG A 249 26.56 4.93 16.01
CA ARG A 249 26.82 6.11 15.16
C ARG A 249 25.70 6.28 14.13
N LEU A 250 25.35 5.23 13.41
CA LEU A 250 24.28 5.24 12.41
C LEU A 250 22.95 5.59 13.06
N GLU A 251 22.60 4.98 14.19
CA GLU A 251 21.35 5.26 14.90
C GLU A 251 21.21 6.74 15.26
N LYS A 252 22.27 7.36 15.78
CA LYS A 252 22.27 8.78 16.11
C LYS A 252 22.11 9.69 14.90
N SER A 253 22.45 9.19 13.72
CA SER A 253 22.44 9.96 12.47
C SER A 253 21.09 9.94 11.78
N PHE A 254 20.20 8.99 12.10
CA PHE A 254 18.91 8.90 11.45
C PHE A 254 17.89 9.94 11.98
N PRO A 255 17.05 10.46 11.09
CA PRO A 255 16.06 11.45 11.48
C PRO A 255 15.08 10.88 12.52
N ARG A 256 14.85 11.65 13.58
CA ARG A 256 13.82 11.39 14.58
C ARG A 256 12.58 12.24 14.33
N ALA A 257 12.64 13.14 13.36
CA ALA A 257 11.57 14.06 13.08
C ALA A 257 10.41 13.32 12.42
N SER A 258 9.24 13.42 13.02
CA SER A 258 7.99 13.08 12.37
C SER A 258 7.80 14.03 11.17
N CYS A 259 7.79 13.53 9.95
CA CYS A 259 7.22 14.27 8.85
C CYS A 259 5.77 14.60 9.20
N ARG A 260 5.34 15.82 8.98
CA ARG A 260 3.90 16.15 9.00
C ARG A 260 3.28 15.44 7.81
N GLN A 261 2.68 14.28 8.07
CA GLN A 261 2.01 13.51 7.06
C GLN A 261 0.54 13.91 6.98
N GLN A 262 0.06 13.98 5.77
CA GLN A 262 -1.36 13.86 5.56
C GLN A 262 -1.74 12.41 5.88
N GLY A 263 -2.72 12.21 6.74
CA GLY A 263 -3.18 10.87 7.15
C GLY A 263 -3.78 10.06 6.01
N SER A 264 -4.15 10.72 4.91
CA SER A 264 -4.71 10.11 3.72
C SER A 264 -4.37 10.92 2.47
N ALA A 265 -4.30 10.24 1.34
CA ALA A 265 -4.27 10.81 0.00
C ALA A 265 -5.61 10.52 -0.71
N ILE A 266 -5.99 11.39 -1.62
CA ILE A 266 -7.22 11.26 -2.40
C ILE A 266 -6.84 11.15 -3.86
N LEU A 267 -7.31 10.08 -4.52
CA LEU A 267 -7.19 9.90 -5.96
C LEU A 267 -8.55 10.10 -6.64
N LYS A 268 -8.52 10.71 -7.81
CA LYS A 268 -9.73 10.90 -8.64
C LYS A 268 -9.99 9.67 -9.47
N VAL A 269 -11.25 9.27 -9.55
CA VAL A 269 -11.71 8.13 -10.35
C VAL A 269 -12.88 8.53 -11.24
N ASN A 270 -12.94 7.93 -12.42
CA ASN A 270 -14.16 7.90 -13.22
C ASN A 270 -15.02 6.74 -12.70
N ILE A 271 -16.15 7.05 -12.08
CA ILE A 271 -17.02 6.08 -11.41
C ILE A 271 -17.53 5.03 -12.39
N GLU A 272 -17.93 5.44 -13.59
CA GLU A 272 -18.47 4.56 -14.61
C GLU A 272 -17.44 3.49 -15.04
N ASP A 273 -16.20 3.89 -15.24
CA ASP A 273 -15.12 2.97 -15.64
C ASP A 273 -14.61 2.14 -14.46
N TYR A 274 -14.61 2.72 -13.25
CA TYR A 274 -13.96 2.15 -12.08
C TYR A 274 -14.79 1.05 -11.42
N ILE A 275 -16.09 1.25 -11.23
CA ILE A 275 -16.99 0.32 -10.54
C ILE A 275 -17.56 -0.69 -11.51
N ASP A 276 -17.50 -1.99 -11.17
CA ASP A 276 -18.17 -3.05 -11.92
C ASP A 276 -19.54 -3.41 -11.33
N SER A 277 -19.64 -3.52 -10.00
CA SER A 277 -20.90 -3.79 -9.31
C SER A 277 -20.97 -3.14 -7.94
N ILE A 278 -22.19 -2.91 -7.49
CA ILE A 278 -22.50 -2.33 -6.19
C ILE A 278 -23.55 -3.23 -5.53
N MET A 279 -23.29 -3.68 -4.31
CA MET A 279 -24.17 -4.53 -3.53
C MET A 279 -24.27 -3.99 -2.11
N VAL A 280 -25.43 -4.09 -1.48
CA VAL A 280 -25.60 -3.67 -0.09
C VAL A 280 -25.68 -4.88 0.84
N HIS A 281 -25.43 -4.63 2.12
CA HIS A 281 -25.45 -5.63 3.20
C HIS A 281 -26.71 -6.49 3.13
N PRO A 282 -26.62 -7.82 3.36
CA PRO A 282 -27.77 -8.73 3.24
C PRO A 282 -28.96 -8.37 4.15
N PHE A 283 -28.69 -7.79 5.32
CA PHE A 283 -29.72 -7.35 6.27
C PHE A 283 -29.98 -5.84 6.23
N ALA A 284 -29.56 -5.15 5.16
CA ALA A 284 -29.85 -3.73 5.01
C ALA A 284 -31.36 -3.49 4.96
N GLU A 285 -31.80 -2.40 5.60
CA GLU A 285 -33.20 -1.99 5.54
C GLU A 285 -33.56 -1.42 4.16
N ASP A 286 -34.82 -1.54 3.75
CA ASP A 286 -35.24 -1.17 2.40
C ASP A 286 -35.02 0.31 2.10
N TRP A 287 -35.24 1.19 3.08
CA TRP A 287 -34.95 2.61 2.93
C TRP A 287 -33.46 2.88 2.60
N TYR A 288 -32.54 2.06 3.16
CA TYR A 288 -31.11 2.20 2.89
C TYR A 288 -30.80 1.73 1.46
N VAL A 289 -31.35 0.59 1.05
CA VAL A 289 -31.26 0.07 -0.33
C VAL A 289 -31.71 1.14 -1.33
N ASP A 290 -32.84 1.78 -1.06
CA ASP A 290 -33.37 2.83 -1.94
C ASP A 290 -32.47 4.06 -2.01
N ARG A 291 -31.80 4.44 -0.93
CA ARG A 291 -30.83 5.54 -0.94
C ARG A 291 -29.60 5.23 -1.81
N VAL A 292 -29.08 4.01 -1.68
CA VAL A 292 -27.93 3.57 -2.51
C VAL A 292 -28.34 3.49 -3.98
N ARG A 293 -29.51 2.89 -4.29
CA ARG A 293 -30.07 2.85 -5.65
C ARG A 293 -30.20 4.27 -6.24
N LYS A 294 -30.74 5.19 -5.47
CA LYS A 294 -30.92 6.57 -5.91
C LYS A 294 -29.61 7.28 -6.24
N LEU A 295 -28.53 7.02 -5.48
CA LEU A 295 -27.22 7.54 -5.84
C LEU A 295 -26.69 6.94 -7.15
N CYS A 296 -26.94 5.65 -7.39
CA CYS A 296 -26.56 5.00 -8.65
C CYS A 296 -27.32 5.59 -9.85
N GLU A 297 -28.62 5.84 -9.71
CA GLU A 297 -29.44 6.52 -10.72
C GLU A 297 -28.93 7.93 -11.03
N LEU A 298 -28.61 8.73 -9.99
CA LEU A 298 -28.08 10.08 -10.15
C LEU A 298 -26.73 10.12 -10.87
N LYS A 299 -25.99 9.02 -10.89
CA LYS A 299 -24.71 8.86 -11.58
C LYS A 299 -24.81 8.04 -12.87
N GLU A 300 -26.02 7.70 -13.29
CA GLU A 300 -26.29 6.96 -14.52
C GLU A 300 -25.60 5.57 -14.56
N ILE A 301 -25.43 4.94 -13.38
CA ILE A 301 -24.80 3.62 -13.21
C ILE A 301 -25.74 2.61 -12.51
N GLU A 302 -27.05 2.80 -12.58
CA GLU A 302 -28.05 1.91 -11.97
C GLU A 302 -27.92 0.46 -12.44
N GLY A 303 -27.45 0.24 -13.67
CA GLY A 303 -27.18 -1.10 -14.20
C GLY A 303 -26.09 -1.88 -13.44
N LYS A 304 -25.30 -1.21 -12.60
CA LYS A 304 -24.27 -1.83 -11.74
C LYS A 304 -24.78 -2.15 -10.33
N PHE A 305 -25.98 -1.70 -9.99
CA PHE A 305 -26.58 -1.93 -8.68
C PHE A 305 -27.28 -3.28 -8.62
N MET A 306 -26.74 -4.18 -7.79
CA MET A 306 -27.21 -5.58 -7.65
C MET A 306 -28.26 -5.76 -6.55
N GLY A 307 -28.56 -4.72 -5.76
CA GLY A 307 -29.45 -4.82 -4.61
C GLY A 307 -28.79 -5.36 -3.35
N LYS A 308 -29.56 -6.07 -2.52
CA LYS A 308 -29.06 -6.76 -1.32
C LYS A 308 -28.28 -8.01 -1.68
N SER A 309 -27.27 -8.31 -0.89
CA SER A 309 -26.57 -9.59 -0.96
C SER A 309 -27.53 -10.76 -0.69
N ASN A 310 -27.34 -11.84 -1.43
CA ASN A 310 -28.13 -13.08 -1.30
C ASN A 310 -27.46 -14.08 -0.34
N LEU A 311 -26.40 -13.70 0.38
CA LEU A 311 -25.60 -14.61 1.21
C LEU A 311 -26.43 -15.43 2.20
N TYR A 312 -27.52 -14.86 2.70
CA TYR A 312 -28.41 -15.50 3.68
C TYR A 312 -29.79 -15.90 3.11
N GLN A 313 -29.96 -15.80 1.81
CA GLN A 313 -31.20 -16.26 1.21
C GLN A 313 -31.26 -17.78 1.19
N CYS A 314 -32.38 -18.33 1.63
CA CYS A 314 -32.63 -19.76 1.49
C CYS A 314 -32.73 -20.12 0.01
N PRO A 315 -32.05 -21.17 -0.46
CA PRO A 315 -32.24 -21.63 -1.83
C PRO A 315 -33.71 -21.93 -2.11
N ASP A 316 -34.18 -21.49 -3.26
CA ASP A 316 -35.53 -21.89 -3.72
C ASP A 316 -35.50 -23.36 -4.14
N PHE A 317 -36.25 -24.19 -3.42
CA PHE A 317 -36.36 -25.62 -3.70
C PHE A 317 -37.55 -25.96 -4.60
N SER A 318 -38.35 -24.96 -5.04
CA SER A 318 -39.56 -25.19 -5.86
C SER A 318 -39.24 -25.80 -7.22
N ASP A 319 -38.06 -25.57 -7.80
CA ASP A 319 -37.65 -26.10 -9.10
C ASP A 319 -36.96 -27.47 -9.04
N ARG A 320 -36.75 -28.05 -7.85
CA ARG A 320 -36.12 -29.37 -7.72
C ARG A 320 -37.12 -30.49 -7.85
N LYS A 321 -37.67 -30.66 -9.05
CA LYS A 321 -38.51 -31.83 -9.38
C LYS A 321 -37.73 -33.13 -9.61
N ASN A 322 -36.39 -33.13 -9.48
CA ASN A 322 -35.53 -34.31 -9.75
C ASN A 322 -34.44 -34.45 -8.70
N ILE A 323 -34.77 -34.70 -7.44
CA ILE A 323 -33.89 -35.31 -6.45
C ILE A 323 -34.50 -36.65 -6.05
#